data_a3d6a247338c42e7e1c5336d9f8aa734
#
_entry.id   a3d6a247338c42e7e1c5336d9f8aa734
#
_cell.length_a   1.000
_cell.length_b   1.000
_cell.length_c   1.000
_cell.angle_alpha   90.00
_cell.angle_beta   90.00
_cell.angle_gamma   90.00
#
_symmetry.space_group_name_H-M   'P 1'
#
loop_
_entity.id
_entity.type
_entity.pdbx_description
1 polymer ?
#
loop_
_entity_poly.entity_id
_entity_poly.type
_entity_poly.pdbx_seq_one_letter_code
_entity_poly.pdbx_strand_id
1 'polypeptide(L)'
;MHKQDQLIDFSSVLGSAVHDMKNSLCLLMQTIESLGLSLVETDPISQAHLASAHYEAARLNTGLVQLLSLYRAGSDNLPLNIDECHIEDVIEDLLATNEGYLNHKNMNLEVSHSANLAWYLDADLIGILINDVLINAMRYGQKNILLSVYTEHEQIIFK
;
A
#
# COMPACT_ATOMS: atom_id res chain seq x y z
N MET A 1 10.33 -17.51 45.51
CA MET A 1 9.25 -16.90 44.72
C MET A 1 9.89 -15.92 43.76
N HIS A 2 10.23 -16.37 42.58
CA HIS A 2 10.79 -15.49 41.52
C HIS A 2 9.62 -14.80 40.81
N LYS A 3 9.53 -13.48 40.97
CA LYS A 3 8.78 -12.62 40.03
C LYS A 3 9.49 -12.71 38.69
N GLN A 4 8.92 -13.43 37.72
CA GLN A 4 9.21 -13.23 36.31
C GLN A 4 8.61 -11.87 35.97
N ASP A 5 9.47 -10.85 35.92
CA ASP A 5 9.15 -9.62 35.22
C ASP A 5 8.89 -10.01 33.74
N GLN A 6 7.63 -9.97 33.34
CA GLN A 6 7.25 -10.00 31.93
C GLN A 6 7.82 -8.70 31.33
N LEU A 7 9.01 -8.78 30.77
CA LEU A 7 9.51 -7.77 29.85
C LEU A 7 8.49 -7.68 28.72
N ILE A 8 7.72 -6.61 28.73
CA ILE A 8 6.82 -6.30 27.61
C ILE A 8 7.73 -6.23 26.38
N ASP A 9 7.52 -7.14 25.45
CA ASP A 9 8.24 -7.09 24.18
C ASP A 9 7.79 -5.85 23.41
N PHE A 10 8.60 -4.82 23.51
CA PHE A 10 8.36 -3.52 22.87
C PHE A 10 8.12 -3.69 21.36
N SER A 11 8.74 -4.68 20.74
CA SER A 11 8.59 -5.03 19.33
C SER A 11 7.17 -5.46 19.00
N SER A 12 6.61 -6.34 19.82
CA SER A 12 5.24 -6.82 19.67
C SER A 12 4.21 -5.70 19.87
N VAL A 13 4.43 -4.85 20.88
CA VAL A 13 3.53 -3.70 21.14
C VAL A 13 3.59 -2.69 20.00
N LEU A 14 4.78 -2.38 19.51
CA LEU A 14 4.95 -1.45 18.40
C LEU A 14 4.34 -2.01 17.11
N GLY A 15 4.57 -3.29 16.81
CA GLY A 15 3.96 -3.96 15.65
C GLY A 15 2.44 -3.90 15.67
N SER A 16 1.82 -4.19 16.81
CA SER A 16 0.37 -4.08 16.99
C SER A 16 -0.12 -2.64 16.83
N ALA A 17 0.57 -1.68 17.44
CA ALA A 17 0.18 -0.27 17.35
C ALA A 17 0.26 0.26 15.90
N VAL A 18 1.29 -0.13 15.16
CA VAL A 18 1.43 0.26 13.75
C VAL A 18 0.35 -0.39 12.88
N HIS A 19 0.02 -1.66 13.13
CA HIS A 19 -1.08 -2.34 12.45
C HIS A 19 -2.41 -1.61 12.68
N ASP A 20 -2.70 -1.24 13.92
CA ASP A 20 -3.94 -0.52 14.27
C ASP A 20 -4.00 0.89 13.66
N MET A 21 -2.86 1.57 13.61
CA MET A 21 -2.74 2.87 12.94
C MET A 21 -2.97 2.74 11.42
N LYS A 22 -2.39 1.71 10.76
CA LYS A 22 -2.63 1.41 9.35
C LYS A 22 -4.12 1.22 9.07
N ASN A 23 -4.80 0.39 9.88
CA ASN A 23 -6.23 0.15 9.73
C ASN A 23 -7.06 1.43 9.90
N SER A 24 -6.71 2.27 10.86
CA SER A 24 -7.37 3.56 11.07
C SER A 24 -7.17 4.53 9.88
N LEU A 25 -5.98 4.55 9.30
CA LEU A 25 -5.68 5.34 8.11
C LEU A 25 -6.43 4.83 6.88
N CYS A 26 -6.53 3.52 6.68
CA CYS A 26 -7.34 2.93 5.61
C CYS A 26 -8.81 3.35 5.72
N LEU A 27 -9.39 3.28 6.92
CA LEU A 27 -10.77 3.72 7.15
C LEU A 27 -10.94 5.22 6.91
N LEU A 28 -9.96 6.04 7.29
CA LEU A 28 -9.98 7.48 7.02
C LEU A 28 -9.96 7.76 5.51
N MET A 29 -9.09 7.08 4.76
CA MET A 29 -9.01 7.22 3.30
C MET A 29 -10.33 6.83 2.63
N GLN A 30 -10.92 5.69 3.00
CA GLN A 30 -12.24 5.27 2.50
C GLN A 30 -13.34 6.29 2.83
N THR A 31 -13.28 6.89 4.01
CA THR A 31 -14.26 7.94 4.40
C THR A 31 -14.10 9.18 3.54
N ILE A 32 -12.86 9.60 3.27
CA ILE A 32 -12.56 10.74 2.39
C ILE A 32 -13.04 10.47 0.97
N GLU A 33 -12.82 9.26 0.44
CA GLU A 33 -13.30 8.84 -0.88
C GLU A 33 -14.83 8.83 -0.95
N SER A 34 -15.49 8.26 0.06
CA SER A 34 -16.96 8.22 0.14
C SER A 34 -17.56 9.62 0.21
N LEU A 35 -16.92 10.53 0.93
CA LEU A 35 -17.30 11.94 0.93
C LEU A 35 -17.14 12.57 -0.46
N GLY A 36 -16.04 12.27 -1.16
CA GLY A 36 -15.79 12.73 -2.53
C GLY A 36 -16.87 12.29 -3.51
N LEU A 37 -17.34 11.05 -3.39
CA LEU A 37 -18.42 10.51 -4.21
C LEU A 37 -19.80 11.09 -3.87
N SER A 38 -20.03 11.43 -2.61
CA SER A 38 -21.31 12.01 -2.17
C SER A 38 -21.46 13.49 -2.51
N LEU A 39 -20.37 14.17 -2.77
CA LEU A 39 -20.30 15.62 -3.00
C LEU A 39 -20.27 15.94 -4.51
N VAL A 40 -21.17 15.35 -5.32
CA VAL A 40 -21.19 15.44 -6.80
C VAL A 40 -21.37 16.88 -7.34
N GLU A 41 -21.79 17.85 -6.53
CA GLU A 41 -21.98 19.27 -6.94
C GLU A 41 -21.30 20.26 -5.98
N THR A 42 -20.10 19.94 -5.49
CA THR A 42 -19.43 20.82 -4.53
C THR A 42 -18.55 21.87 -5.19
N ASP A 43 -18.56 23.03 -4.53
CA ASP A 43 -17.63 24.12 -4.63
C ASP A 43 -16.17 23.62 -4.82
N PRO A 44 -15.43 24.18 -5.80
CA PRO A 44 -14.02 23.83 -6.05
C PRO A 44 -13.12 23.87 -4.83
N ILE A 45 -13.45 24.69 -3.83
CA ILE A 45 -12.70 24.79 -2.57
C ILE A 45 -12.86 23.51 -1.74
N SER A 46 -14.07 22.97 -1.65
CA SER A 46 -14.35 21.72 -0.92
C SER A 46 -13.66 20.53 -1.57
N GLN A 47 -13.62 20.46 -2.90
CA GLN A 47 -12.87 19.44 -3.64
C GLN A 47 -11.36 19.54 -3.40
N ALA A 48 -10.81 20.74 -3.36
CA ALA A 48 -9.39 20.96 -3.06
C ALA A 48 -9.03 20.52 -1.63
N HIS A 49 -9.92 20.78 -0.65
CA HIS A 49 -9.72 20.35 0.73
C HIS A 49 -9.80 18.83 0.86
N LEU A 50 -10.71 18.18 0.15
CA LEU A 50 -10.84 16.72 0.14
C LEU A 50 -9.59 16.04 -0.45
N ALA A 51 -9.12 16.55 -1.60
CA ALA A 51 -7.90 16.10 -2.23
C ALA A 51 -6.67 16.27 -1.33
N SER A 52 -6.61 17.41 -0.60
CA SER A 52 -5.55 17.66 0.37
C SER A 52 -5.60 16.69 1.55
N ALA A 53 -6.79 16.41 2.08
CA ALA A 53 -6.97 15.47 3.19
C ALA A 53 -6.58 14.03 2.77
N HIS A 54 -6.97 13.62 1.57
CA HIS A 54 -6.58 12.32 1.02
C HIS A 54 -5.06 12.23 0.86
N TYR A 55 -4.44 13.28 0.33
CA TYR A 55 -2.98 13.36 0.19
C TYR A 55 -2.25 13.22 1.53
N GLU A 56 -2.69 13.93 2.56
CA GLU A 56 -2.06 13.87 3.88
C GLU A 56 -2.27 12.50 4.54
N ALA A 57 -3.43 11.87 4.38
CA ALA A 57 -3.67 10.51 4.86
C ALA A 57 -2.75 9.48 4.18
N ALA A 58 -2.61 9.56 2.86
CA ALA A 58 -1.69 8.70 2.09
C ALA A 58 -0.24 8.91 2.51
N ARG A 59 0.18 10.16 2.74
CA ARG A 59 1.52 10.49 3.23
C ARG A 59 1.81 9.91 4.62
N LEU A 60 0.83 9.97 5.52
CA LEU A 60 0.94 9.38 6.86
C LEU A 60 1.06 7.85 6.77
N ASN A 61 0.27 7.21 5.90
CA ASN A 61 0.37 5.77 5.68
C ASN A 61 1.77 5.35 5.20
N THR A 62 2.31 6.05 4.20
CA THR A 62 3.68 5.81 3.71
C THR A 62 4.72 5.99 4.81
N GLY A 63 4.62 7.06 5.61
CA GLY A 63 5.53 7.32 6.74
C GLY A 63 5.46 6.21 7.80
N LEU A 64 4.28 5.69 8.04
CA LEU A 64 4.06 4.60 9.00
C LEU A 64 4.72 3.29 8.52
N VAL A 65 4.57 2.96 7.24
CA VAL A 65 5.19 1.79 6.61
C VAL A 65 6.72 1.92 6.64
N GLN A 66 7.25 3.10 6.31
CA GLN A 66 8.69 3.37 6.38
C GLN A 66 9.22 3.22 7.81
N LEU A 67 8.51 3.76 8.81
CA LEU A 67 8.89 3.62 10.22
C LEU A 67 8.92 2.14 10.64
N LEU A 68 7.90 1.38 10.24
CA LEU A 68 7.83 -0.05 10.51
C LEU A 68 8.97 -0.81 9.83
N SER A 69 9.30 -0.47 8.60
CA SER A 69 10.40 -1.09 7.84
C SER A 69 11.75 -0.79 8.47
N LEU A 70 11.99 0.45 8.91
CA LEU A 70 13.22 0.84 9.63
C LEU A 70 13.34 0.14 10.98
N TYR A 71 12.23 0.05 11.72
CA TYR A 71 12.20 -0.65 12.99
C TYR A 71 12.50 -2.15 12.82
N ARG A 72 11.91 -2.78 11.83
CA ARG A 72 12.12 -4.18 11.49
C ARG A 72 13.55 -4.45 11.00
N ALA A 73 14.14 -3.55 10.21
CA ALA A 73 15.52 -3.65 9.77
C ALA A 73 16.54 -3.55 10.92
N GLY A 74 16.18 -2.88 12.02
CA GLY A 74 17.00 -2.81 13.25
C GLY A 74 16.83 -4.00 14.20
N SER A 75 15.80 -4.82 14.02
CA SER A 75 15.59 -6.05 14.77
C SER A 75 15.81 -7.23 13.83
N ASP A 76 16.70 -8.16 14.17
CA ASP A 76 17.04 -9.36 13.37
C ASP A 76 15.84 -10.29 13.08
N ASN A 77 14.64 -9.91 13.41
CA ASN A 77 13.40 -10.66 13.23
C ASN A 77 12.36 -9.82 12.48
N LEU A 78 12.42 -9.83 11.16
CA LEU A 78 11.26 -9.50 10.32
C LEU A 78 10.40 -10.78 10.25
N PRO A 79 9.24 -10.86 10.90
CA PRO A 79 8.31 -11.91 10.57
C PRO A 79 7.72 -11.58 9.19
N LEU A 80 8.37 -12.10 8.15
CA LEU A 80 7.79 -12.09 6.81
C LEU A 80 6.72 -13.17 6.76
N ASN A 81 5.55 -12.84 6.31
CA ASN A 81 4.49 -13.81 6.02
C ASN A 81 4.63 -14.25 4.56
N ILE A 82 5.63 -15.12 4.32
CA ILE A 82 5.91 -15.61 2.96
C ILE A 82 5.02 -16.82 2.70
N ASP A 83 4.07 -16.65 1.78
CA ASP A 83 3.21 -17.70 1.27
C ASP A 83 3.28 -17.78 -0.26
N GLU A 84 2.78 -18.87 -0.84
CA GLU A 84 2.60 -18.98 -2.28
C GLU A 84 1.42 -18.10 -2.70
N CYS A 85 1.72 -17.04 -3.44
CA CYS A 85 0.76 -16.05 -3.89
C CYS A 85 0.63 -16.06 -5.41
N HIS A 86 -0.59 -16.03 -5.90
CA HIS A 86 -0.83 -15.75 -7.32
C HIS A 86 -0.63 -14.27 -7.58
N ILE A 87 0.24 -13.95 -8.52
CA ILE A 87 0.58 -12.56 -8.85
C ILE A 87 -0.62 -11.79 -9.40
N GLU A 88 -1.54 -12.51 -10.05
CA GLU A 88 -2.80 -11.95 -10.54
C GLU A 88 -3.63 -11.35 -9.41
N ASP A 89 -3.76 -12.04 -8.27
CA ASP A 89 -4.52 -11.56 -7.10
C ASP A 89 -3.91 -10.27 -6.53
N VAL A 90 -2.57 -10.23 -6.41
CA VAL A 90 -1.85 -9.03 -5.93
C VAL A 90 -2.07 -7.83 -6.87
N ILE A 91 -2.10 -8.09 -8.17
CA ILE A 91 -2.33 -7.05 -9.18
C ILE A 91 -3.79 -6.58 -9.17
N GLU A 92 -4.75 -7.50 -9.05
CA GLU A 92 -6.18 -7.15 -8.98
C GLU A 92 -6.47 -6.24 -7.78
N ASP A 93 -5.94 -6.56 -6.61
CA ASP A 93 -6.05 -5.72 -5.42
C ASP A 93 -5.42 -4.33 -5.62
N LEU A 94 -4.26 -4.28 -6.28
CA LEU A 94 -3.59 -3.02 -6.60
C LEU A 94 -4.43 -2.16 -7.57
N LEU A 95 -5.01 -2.78 -8.61
CA LEU A 95 -5.86 -2.10 -9.57
C LEU A 95 -7.13 -1.57 -8.91
N ALA A 96 -7.81 -2.39 -8.12
CA ALA A 96 -9.02 -2.02 -7.39
C ALA A 96 -8.77 -0.83 -6.45
N THR A 97 -7.65 -0.84 -5.74
CA THR A 97 -7.26 0.23 -4.82
C THR A 97 -7.04 1.58 -5.54
N ASN A 98 -6.52 1.54 -6.78
CA ASN A 98 -6.13 2.76 -7.52
C ASN A 98 -7.11 3.18 -8.61
N GLU A 99 -8.17 2.41 -8.86
CA GLU A 99 -9.12 2.64 -9.96
C GLU A 99 -9.73 4.06 -9.92
N GLY A 100 -10.19 4.49 -8.75
CA GLY A 100 -10.78 5.82 -8.56
C GLY A 100 -9.83 6.95 -8.92
N TYR A 101 -8.57 6.85 -8.55
CA TYR A 101 -7.55 7.85 -8.85
C TYR A 101 -7.19 7.87 -10.34
N LEU A 102 -6.99 6.69 -10.94
CA LEU A 102 -6.69 6.54 -12.36
C LEU A 102 -7.79 7.15 -13.22
N ASN A 103 -9.05 6.84 -12.91
CA ASN A 103 -10.22 7.38 -13.61
C ASN A 103 -10.33 8.90 -13.46
N HIS A 104 -10.15 9.44 -12.25
CA HIS A 104 -10.19 10.87 -12.00
C HIS A 104 -9.12 11.65 -12.77
N LYS A 105 -7.93 11.07 -12.92
CA LYS A 105 -6.79 11.69 -13.64
C LYS A 105 -6.76 11.38 -15.14
N ASN A 106 -7.71 10.58 -15.66
CA ASN A 106 -7.68 10.06 -17.02
C ASN A 106 -6.32 9.43 -17.38
N MET A 107 -5.82 8.59 -16.45
CA MET A 107 -4.59 7.84 -16.62
C MET A 107 -4.90 6.41 -17.02
N ASN A 108 -4.06 5.82 -17.84
CA ASN A 108 -4.14 4.43 -18.25
C ASN A 108 -3.03 3.62 -17.60
N LEU A 109 -3.40 2.55 -16.90
CA LEU A 109 -2.47 1.57 -16.34
C LEU A 109 -2.64 0.26 -17.10
N GLU A 110 -1.63 -0.08 -17.87
CA GLU A 110 -1.53 -1.37 -18.55
C GLU A 110 -0.71 -2.33 -17.69
N VAL A 111 -1.21 -3.56 -17.55
CA VAL A 111 -0.52 -4.61 -16.80
C VAL A 111 -0.16 -5.76 -17.74
N SER A 112 1.10 -6.18 -17.66
CA SER A 112 1.63 -7.32 -18.41
C SER A 112 2.28 -8.31 -17.44
N HIS A 113 1.73 -9.51 -17.35
CA HIS A 113 2.30 -10.61 -16.56
C HIS A 113 2.08 -11.95 -17.25
N SER A 114 2.85 -12.96 -16.86
CA SER A 114 2.65 -14.32 -17.31
C SER A 114 1.38 -14.92 -16.67
N ALA A 115 0.60 -15.64 -17.46
CA ALA A 115 -0.57 -16.33 -16.95
C ALA A 115 -0.18 -17.36 -15.86
N ASN A 116 -0.98 -17.45 -14.80
CA ASN A 116 -0.78 -18.38 -13.67
C ASN A 116 0.60 -18.23 -12.98
N LEU A 117 1.17 -17.04 -12.98
CA LEU A 117 2.42 -16.78 -12.26
C LEU A 117 2.15 -16.82 -10.75
N ALA A 118 2.71 -17.80 -10.07
CA ALA A 118 2.72 -17.87 -8.61
C ALA A 118 4.15 -17.73 -8.09
N TRP A 119 4.29 -17.07 -6.93
CA TRP A 119 5.59 -16.85 -6.30
C TRP A 119 5.47 -16.83 -4.78
N TYR A 120 6.55 -17.24 -4.10
CA TYR A 120 6.63 -17.17 -2.65
C TYR A 120 7.04 -15.76 -2.23
N LEU A 121 6.12 -15.00 -1.66
CA LEU A 121 6.33 -13.62 -1.22
C LEU A 121 5.36 -13.24 -0.09
N ASP A 122 5.66 -12.13 0.57
CA ASP A 122 4.73 -11.47 1.47
C ASP A 122 3.86 -10.51 0.64
N ALA A 123 2.63 -10.96 0.32
CA ALA A 123 1.72 -10.23 -0.56
C ALA A 123 1.38 -8.82 -0.06
N ASP A 124 1.19 -8.68 1.26
CA ASP A 124 0.90 -7.39 1.89
C ASP A 124 2.07 -6.41 1.72
N LEU A 125 3.29 -6.88 2.00
CA LEU A 125 4.49 -6.06 1.92
C LEU A 125 4.79 -5.66 0.48
N ILE A 126 4.72 -6.61 -0.45
CA ILE A 126 4.94 -6.36 -1.88
C ILE A 126 3.84 -5.46 -2.46
N GLY A 127 2.58 -5.70 -2.10
CA GLY A 127 1.45 -4.84 -2.50
C GLY A 127 1.65 -3.38 -2.09
N ILE A 128 2.05 -3.14 -0.84
CA ILE A 128 2.37 -1.79 -0.34
C ILE A 128 3.50 -1.16 -1.15
N LEU A 129 4.58 -1.90 -1.39
CA LEU A 129 5.77 -1.41 -2.09
C LEU A 129 5.45 -1.04 -3.55
N ILE A 130 4.70 -1.89 -4.25
CA ILE A 130 4.29 -1.62 -5.63
C ILE A 130 3.33 -0.44 -5.67
N ASN A 131 2.40 -0.36 -4.72
CA ASN A 131 1.46 0.76 -4.62
C ASN A 131 2.18 2.10 -4.43
N ASP A 132 3.21 2.17 -3.59
CA ASP A 132 4.02 3.39 -3.42
C ASP A 132 4.73 3.80 -4.72
N VAL A 133 5.29 2.84 -5.45
CA VAL A 133 5.91 3.10 -6.77
C VAL A 133 4.85 3.57 -7.77
N LEU A 134 3.68 2.94 -7.80
CA LEU A 134 2.58 3.30 -8.68
C LEU A 134 2.05 4.71 -8.37
N ILE A 135 1.84 5.06 -7.11
CA ILE A 135 1.43 6.42 -6.70
C ILE A 135 2.48 7.45 -7.16
N ASN A 136 3.76 7.15 -7.03
CA ASN A 136 4.81 8.03 -7.53
C ASN A 136 4.77 8.16 -9.06
N ALA A 137 4.56 7.05 -9.78
CA ALA A 137 4.40 7.07 -11.23
C ALA A 137 3.18 7.89 -11.66
N MET A 138 2.04 7.75 -10.98
CA MET A 138 0.82 8.53 -11.23
C MET A 138 0.98 10.02 -10.93
N ARG A 139 1.85 10.37 -9.97
CA ARG A 139 2.08 11.77 -9.57
C ARG A 139 3.05 12.49 -10.49
N TYR A 140 4.11 11.82 -10.91
CA TYR A 140 5.24 12.43 -11.63
C TYR A 140 5.38 11.91 -13.05
N GLY A 141 4.66 10.85 -13.42
CA GLY A 141 4.72 10.21 -14.72
C GLY A 141 3.79 10.83 -15.75
N GLN A 142 3.75 10.18 -16.89
CA GLN A 142 2.83 10.49 -17.99
C GLN A 142 1.49 9.77 -17.80
N LYS A 143 0.53 10.04 -18.71
CA LYS A 143 -0.82 9.47 -18.66
C LYS A 143 -0.87 7.93 -18.84
N ASN A 144 0.16 7.34 -19.41
CA ASN A 144 0.24 5.90 -19.62
C ASN A 144 1.32 5.31 -18.72
N ILE A 145 0.94 4.34 -17.92
CA ILE A 145 1.80 3.58 -17.03
C ILE A 145 1.75 2.13 -17.48
N LEU A 146 2.89 1.47 -17.53
CA LEU A 146 2.99 0.04 -17.78
C LEU A 146 3.60 -0.64 -16.54
N LEU A 147 2.87 -1.57 -15.97
CA LEU A 147 3.38 -2.47 -14.93
C LEU A 147 3.66 -3.83 -15.56
N SER A 148 4.91 -4.23 -15.61
CA SER A 148 5.32 -5.52 -16.14
C SER A 148 5.80 -6.43 -15.00
N VAL A 149 5.28 -7.65 -14.93
CA VAL A 149 5.69 -8.66 -13.95
C VAL A 149 6.15 -9.93 -14.67
N TYR A 150 7.38 -10.32 -14.44
CA TYR A 150 7.99 -11.49 -15.07
C TYR A 150 9.05 -12.11 -14.16
N THR A 151 9.52 -13.28 -14.54
CA THR A 151 10.61 -13.97 -13.83
C THR A 151 11.90 -13.93 -14.65
N GLU A 152 13.00 -13.65 -13.99
CA GLU A 152 14.33 -13.65 -14.57
C GLU A 152 15.36 -14.15 -13.53
N HIS A 153 16.23 -15.09 -13.90
CA HIS A 153 17.29 -15.64 -13.03
C HIS A 153 16.80 -16.05 -11.62
N GLU A 154 15.69 -16.80 -11.55
CA GLU A 154 15.07 -17.25 -10.28
C GLU A 154 14.62 -16.09 -9.38
N GLN A 155 14.31 -14.94 -9.96
CA GLN A 155 13.78 -13.78 -9.27
C GLN A 155 12.47 -13.34 -9.94
N ILE A 156 11.54 -12.82 -9.15
CA ILE A 156 10.38 -12.12 -9.68
C ILE A 156 10.72 -10.64 -9.82
N ILE A 157 10.39 -10.07 -10.96
CA ILE A 157 10.68 -8.68 -11.33
C ILE A 157 9.35 -7.94 -11.50
N PHE A 158 9.18 -6.84 -10.77
CA PHE A 158 8.14 -5.84 -10.99
C PHE A 158 8.81 -4.60 -11.58
N LYS A 159 8.34 -4.16 -12.76
CA LYS A 159 8.95 -3.07 -13.52
C LYS A 159 7.90 -2.04 -13.96
#